data_c01b76584654c25220db820df86d08d2
#
_entry.id   c01b76584654c25220db820df86d08d2
#
_cell.length_a   1.000
_cell.length_b   1.000
_cell.length_c   1.000
_cell.angle_alpha   90.00
_cell.angle_beta   90.00
_cell.angle_gamma   90.00
#
_symmetry.space_group_name_H-M   'P 1'
#
loop_
_entity.id
_entity.type
_entity.pdbx_description
1 polymer ?
#
loop_
_entity_poly.entity_id
_entity_poly.type
_entity_poly.pdbx_seq_one_letter_code
_entity_poly.pdbx_strand_id
1 'polypeptide(L)'
;GIDVELATEAFGRLGYRVKFVTIDWEKKKELVENDTIDCIWGSFSMDGREEEYQWAGPYLHSRQVVAVRSDSDIYTLQDLADKVVAVQSTTKPEELFLNAEQNGLPRLRRLYSLQNRDLLYNTLLKGYADALAAHESAIRQFMKDYSVEYRILDEPLMTARLGVAFAKDRSDDLPQ
;
A
#
# COMPACT_ATOMS: atom_id res chain seq x y z
N GLY A 1 10.51 -2.54 -10.88
CA GLY A 1 10.38 -1.54 -9.81
C GLY A 1 11.30 -1.86 -8.64
N ILE A 2 11.44 -0.95 -7.70
CA ILE A 2 12.42 -1.03 -6.61
C ILE A 2 12.32 -2.32 -5.78
N ASP A 3 11.11 -2.77 -5.47
CA ASP A 3 10.91 -4.01 -4.70
C ASP A 3 11.42 -5.24 -5.45
N VAL A 4 11.20 -5.30 -6.76
CA VAL A 4 11.68 -6.41 -7.60
C VAL A 4 13.20 -6.45 -7.63
N GLU A 5 13.84 -5.30 -7.80
CA GLU A 5 15.30 -5.19 -7.84
C GLU A 5 15.93 -5.56 -6.48
N LEU A 6 15.37 -5.04 -5.39
CA LEU A 6 15.85 -5.34 -4.04
C LEU A 6 15.69 -6.81 -3.70
N ALA A 7 14.53 -7.41 -4.00
CA ALA A 7 14.28 -8.82 -3.75
C ALA A 7 15.24 -9.71 -4.54
N THR A 8 15.44 -9.41 -5.81
CA THR A 8 16.34 -10.17 -6.68
C THR A 8 17.77 -10.12 -6.14
N GLU A 9 18.26 -8.95 -5.75
CA GLU A 9 19.60 -8.81 -5.22
C GLU A 9 19.76 -9.47 -3.84
N ALA A 10 18.83 -9.23 -2.91
CA ALA A 10 18.93 -9.75 -1.55
C ALA A 10 18.94 -11.28 -1.53
N PHE A 11 17.96 -11.90 -2.20
CA PHE A 11 17.90 -13.37 -2.27
C PHE A 11 19.00 -13.96 -3.13
N GLY A 12 19.43 -13.26 -4.18
CA GLY A 12 20.57 -13.68 -5.00
C GLY A 12 21.85 -13.79 -4.20
N ARG A 13 22.12 -12.87 -3.28
CA ARG A 13 23.26 -12.92 -2.37
C ARG A 13 23.22 -14.10 -1.41
N LEU A 14 22.03 -14.60 -1.08
CA LEU A 14 21.81 -15.79 -0.26
C LEU A 14 21.82 -17.09 -1.06
N GLY A 15 22.02 -17.02 -2.39
CA GLY A 15 22.03 -18.18 -3.26
C GLY A 15 20.66 -18.64 -3.75
N TYR A 16 19.63 -17.84 -3.58
CA TYR A 16 18.28 -18.16 -4.03
C TYR A 16 17.93 -17.49 -5.35
N ARG A 17 17.12 -18.19 -6.14
CA ARG A 17 16.50 -17.62 -7.33
C ARG A 17 15.09 -17.16 -6.96
N VAL A 18 14.77 -15.89 -7.24
CA VAL A 18 13.47 -15.30 -6.91
C VAL A 18 12.46 -15.64 -7.99
N LYS A 19 11.28 -16.08 -7.55
CA LYS A 19 10.10 -16.24 -8.41
C LYS A 19 9.02 -15.27 -7.90
N PHE A 20 8.61 -14.34 -8.74
CA PHE A 20 7.55 -13.39 -8.42
C PHE A 20 6.20 -13.99 -8.78
N VAL A 21 5.27 -13.89 -7.84
CA VAL A 21 3.91 -14.44 -7.97
C VAL A 21 2.92 -13.33 -7.72
N THR A 22 2.01 -13.12 -8.66
CA THR A 22 0.87 -12.22 -8.45
C THR A 22 -0.17 -12.93 -7.60
N ILE A 23 -0.63 -12.27 -6.54
CA ILE A 23 -1.58 -12.86 -5.58
C ILE A 23 -2.81 -11.98 -5.44
N ASP A 24 -3.90 -12.60 -4.97
CA ASP A 24 -5.02 -11.88 -4.39
C ASP A 24 -4.57 -11.29 -3.05
N TRP A 25 -4.52 -9.97 -2.94
CA TRP A 25 -3.97 -9.29 -1.77
C TRP A 25 -4.70 -9.63 -0.48
N GLU A 26 -5.99 -9.90 -0.56
CA GLU A 26 -6.78 -10.31 0.63
C GLU A 26 -6.36 -11.67 1.19
N LYS A 27 -5.78 -12.53 0.37
CA LYS A 27 -5.31 -13.86 0.74
C LYS A 27 -3.83 -13.92 1.16
N LYS A 28 -3.16 -12.78 1.24
CA LYS A 28 -1.70 -12.72 1.48
C LYS A 28 -1.24 -13.51 2.70
N LYS A 29 -1.96 -13.39 3.80
CA LYS A 29 -1.62 -14.07 5.06
C LYS A 29 -1.78 -15.59 4.94
N GLU A 30 -2.89 -16.04 4.40
CA GLU A 30 -3.15 -17.46 4.14
C GLU A 30 -2.08 -18.07 3.24
N LEU A 31 -1.72 -17.38 2.16
CA LEU A 31 -0.74 -17.87 1.19
C LEU A 31 0.65 -18.03 1.78
N VAL A 32 1.07 -17.14 2.67
CA VAL A 32 2.39 -17.26 3.32
C VAL A 32 2.36 -18.29 4.44
N GLU A 33 1.24 -18.44 5.14
CA GLU A 33 1.08 -19.43 6.21
C GLU A 33 1.03 -20.86 5.68
N ASN A 34 0.46 -21.09 4.51
CA ASN A 34 0.36 -22.42 3.89
C ASN A 34 1.53 -22.74 2.94
N ASP A 35 2.59 -21.94 2.94
CA ASP A 35 3.78 -22.10 2.11
C ASP A 35 3.54 -22.03 0.60
N THR A 36 2.40 -21.49 0.15
CA THR A 36 2.17 -21.22 -1.29
C THR A 36 3.14 -20.16 -1.79
N ILE A 37 3.45 -19.17 -0.95
CA ILE A 37 4.52 -18.20 -1.15
C ILE A 37 5.43 -18.19 0.09
N ASP A 38 6.71 -17.86 -0.10
CA ASP A 38 7.68 -17.81 1.00
C ASP A 38 7.58 -16.52 1.80
N CYS A 39 7.35 -15.41 1.13
CA CYS A 39 7.26 -14.10 1.78
C CYS A 39 6.40 -13.15 0.96
N ILE A 40 6.02 -12.07 1.62
CA ILE A 40 5.31 -10.94 1.01
C ILE A 40 6.32 -9.78 0.89
N TRP A 41 6.62 -9.40 -0.34
CA TRP A 41 7.51 -8.27 -0.63
C TRP A 41 6.89 -7.39 -1.72
N GLY A 42 6.13 -6.39 -1.31
CA GLY A 42 5.44 -5.52 -2.25
C GLY A 42 4.87 -4.30 -1.55
N SER A 43 5.75 -3.42 -1.07
CA SER A 43 5.36 -2.21 -0.34
C SER A 43 4.46 -2.50 0.86
N PHE A 44 4.76 -3.56 1.59
CA PHE A 44 3.95 -4.04 2.71
C PHE A 44 4.35 -3.36 4.01
N SER A 45 3.41 -2.61 4.60
CA SER A 45 3.64 -1.89 5.85
C SER A 45 3.70 -2.82 7.06
N MET A 46 4.75 -2.67 7.86
CA MET A 46 4.92 -3.38 9.14
C MET A 46 3.99 -2.83 10.24
N ASP A 47 3.54 -1.58 10.11
CA ASP A 47 2.87 -0.86 11.18
C ASP A 47 1.52 -1.49 11.53
N GLY A 48 1.36 -1.86 12.82
CA GLY A 48 0.19 -2.55 13.33
C GLY A 48 0.11 -4.03 13.00
N ARG A 49 1.13 -4.59 12.35
CA ARG A 49 1.19 -6.00 11.95
C ARG A 49 2.41 -6.72 12.50
N GLU A 50 3.10 -6.13 13.47
CA GLU A 50 4.35 -6.63 14.01
C GLU A 50 4.21 -8.05 14.58
N GLU A 51 3.06 -8.36 15.18
CA GLU A 51 2.78 -9.65 15.79
C GLU A 51 2.17 -10.69 14.84
N GLU A 52 1.74 -10.27 13.62
CA GLU A 52 1.07 -11.16 12.67
C GLU A 52 2.03 -11.95 11.79
N TYR A 53 3.24 -11.44 11.60
CA TYR A 53 4.25 -12.01 10.71
C TYR A 53 5.61 -12.02 11.40
N GLN A 54 6.54 -12.79 10.83
CA GLN A 54 7.95 -12.64 11.11
C GLN A 54 8.54 -11.70 10.05
N TRP A 55 9.15 -10.59 10.49
CA TRP A 55 9.55 -9.51 9.61
C TRP A 55 11.06 -9.45 9.40
N ALA A 56 11.46 -9.17 8.16
CA ALA A 56 12.80 -8.69 7.83
C ALA A 56 12.71 -7.22 7.42
N GLY A 57 13.60 -6.40 7.92
CA GLY A 57 13.60 -4.95 7.67
C GLY A 57 13.21 -4.13 8.89
N PRO A 58 12.77 -2.87 8.74
CA PRO A 58 12.30 -2.26 7.48
C PRO A 58 13.44 -2.02 6.47
N TYR A 59 13.13 -2.18 5.19
CA TYR A 59 14.07 -1.89 4.11
C TYR A 59 13.85 -0.49 3.51
N LEU A 60 12.69 0.10 3.76
CA LEU A 60 12.31 1.41 3.23
C LEU A 60 11.26 2.05 4.14
N HIS A 61 11.35 3.36 4.29
CA HIS A 61 10.27 4.17 4.86
C HIS A 61 9.54 4.85 3.71
N SER A 62 8.21 4.75 3.67
CA SER A 62 7.37 5.31 2.63
C SER A 62 6.25 6.13 3.22
N ARG A 63 5.77 7.10 2.45
CA ARG A 63 4.62 7.91 2.84
C ARG A 63 3.35 7.34 2.21
N GLN A 64 2.31 7.19 3.02
CA GLN A 64 0.95 7.01 2.54
C GLN A 64 0.37 8.42 2.33
N VAL A 65 -0.11 8.70 1.14
CA VAL A 65 -0.57 10.04 0.75
C VAL A 65 -1.92 9.99 0.07
N VAL A 66 -2.56 11.14 -0.01
CA VAL A 66 -3.81 11.32 -0.76
C VAL A 66 -3.49 12.03 -2.06
N ALA A 67 -4.01 11.51 -3.15
CA ALA A 67 -3.93 12.11 -4.49
C ALA A 67 -5.32 12.50 -4.98
N VAL A 68 -5.37 13.61 -5.68
CA VAL A 68 -6.57 14.17 -6.29
C VAL A 68 -6.28 14.55 -7.74
N ARG A 69 -7.33 14.78 -8.54
CA ARG A 69 -7.13 15.35 -9.89
C ARG A 69 -6.54 16.75 -9.77
N SER A 70 -5.77 17.15 -10.79
CA SER A 70 -5.07 18.44 -10.81
C SER A 70 -6.00 19.65 -10.63
N ASP A 71 -7.25 19.54 -11.08
CA ASP A 71 -8.27 20.59 -10.99
C ASP A 71 -9.12 20.53 -9.71
N SER A 72 -8.80 19.64 -8.79
CA SER A 72 -9.54 19.49 -7.54
C SER A 72 -9.36 20.70 -6.61
N ASP A 73 -10.37 20.99 -5.84
CA ASP A 73 -10.35 21.99 -4.76
C ASP A 73 -9.97 21.41 -3.39
N ILE A 74 -9.57 20.14 -3.35
CA ILE A 74 -9.11 19.46 -2.14
C ILE A 74 -7.60 19.72 -1.96
N TYR A 75 -7.22 20.37 -0.86
CA TYR A 75 -5.83 20.72 -0.55
C TYR A 75 -5.34 20.16 0.77
N THR A 76 -6.25 19.89 1.70
CA THR A 76 -5.92 19.36 3.04
C THR A 76 -6.68 18.07 3.28
N LEU A 77 -6.25 17.29 4.28
CA LEU A 77 -7.00 16.09 4.68
C LEU A 77 -8.41 16.44 5.17
N GLN A 78 -8.60 17.60 5.79
CA GLN A 78 -9.92 18.03 6.25
C GLN A 78 -10.88 18.37 5.09
N ASP A 79 -10.36 18.72 3.93
CA ASP A 79 -11.16 18.95 2.73
C ASP A 79 -11.80 17.65 2.19
N LEU A 80 -11.41 16.50 2.70
CA LEU A 80 -12.02 15.20 2.36
C LEU A 80 -13.40 15.00 3.01
N ALA A 81 -13.82 15.89 3.90
CA ALA A 81 -15.13 15.82 4.53
C ALA A 81 -16.23 15.74 3.47
N ASP A 82 -17.12 14.73 3.61
CA ASP A 82 -18.23 14.47 2.70
C ASP A 82 -17.80 14.18 1.24
N LYS A 83 -16.56 13.73 1.04
CA LYS A 83 -16.03 13.34 -0.27
C LYS A 83 -15.96 11.80 -0.42
N VAL A 84 -15.77 11.37 -1.65
CA VAL A 84 -15.59 9.94 -1.98
C VAL A 84 -14.10 9.66 -2.13
N VAL A 85 -13.58 8.74 -1.32
CA VAL A 85 -12.18 8.33 -1.34
C VAL A 85 -12.07 6.86 -1.73
N ALA A 86 -11.13 6.53 -2.58
CA ALA A 86 -10.83 5.15 -2.97
C ALA A 86 -9.53 4.68 -2.33
N VAL A 87 -9.53 3.45 -1.84
CA VAL A 87 -8.36 2.78 -1.25
C VAL A 87 -8.30 1.33 -1.74
N GLN A 88 -7.15 0.71 -1.66
CA GLN A 88 -7.05 -0.74 -1.85
C GLN A 88 -7.44 -1.45 -0.55
N SER A 89 -8.21 -2.53 -0.65
CA SER A 89 -8.65 -3.30 0.53
C SER A 89 -7.45 -3.89 1.28
N THR A 90 -7.60 -4.00 2.58
CA THR A 90 -6.61 -4.55 3.54
C THR A 90 -5.29 -3.78 3.55
N THR A 91 -5.34 -2.48 3.29
CA THR A 91 -4.19 -1.56 3.37
C THR A 91 -4.34 -0.62 4.56
N LYS A 92 -3.25 0.05 4.92
CA LYS A 92 -3.25 1.05 6.00
C LYS A 92 -4.17 2.24 5.72
N PRO A 93 -4.22 2.81 4.52
CA PRO A 93 -5.20 3.86 4.23
C PRO A 93 -6.64 3.44 4.48
N GLU A 94 -7.02 2.21 4.10
CA GLU A 94 -8.35 1.70 4.41
C GLU A 94 -8.63 1.70 5.91
N GLU A 95 -7.70 1.14 6.69
CA GLU A 95 -7.81 1.08 8.15
C GLU A 95 -7.96 2.46 8.78
N LEU A 96 -7.17 3.44 8.31
CA LEU A 96 -7.22 4.80 8.82
C LEU A 96 -8.56 5.46 8.55
N PHE A 97 -9.12 5.32 7.35
CA PHE A 97 -10.41 5.91 7.01
C PHE A 97 -11.60 5.18 7.64
N LEU A 98 -11.51 3.86 7.83
CA LEU A 98 -12.54 3.11 8.56
C LEU A 98 -12.62 3.54 10.03
N ASN A 99 -11.52 4.02 10.59
CA ASN A 99 -11.43 4.54 11.96
C ASN A 99 -11.12 6.04 11.95
N ALA A 100 -11.79 6.77 11.06
CA ALA A 100 -11.49 8.18 10.77
C ALA A 100 -11.45 9.06 12.00
N GLU A 101 -12.47 8.98 12.86
CA GLU A 101 -12.59 9.81 14.06
C GLU A 101 -11.38 9.63 14.98
N GLN A 102 -10.97 8.39 15.22
CA GLN A 102 -9.82 8.06 16.08
C GLN A 102 -8.49 8.53 15.50
N ASN A 103 -8.43 8.69 14.18
CA ASN A 103 -7.22 9.11 13.46
C ASN A 103 -7.23 10.61 13.10
N GLY A 104 -8.19 11.38 13.62
CA GLY A 104 -8.29 12.81 13.33
C GLY A 104 -8.67 13.12 11.88
N LEU A 105 -9.25 12.16 11.18
CA LEU A 105 -9.69 12.31 9.79
C LEU A 105 -11.17 12.71 9.72
N PRO A 106 -11.57 13.45 8.67
CA PRO A 106 -12.96 13.81 8.51
C PRO A 106 -13.82 12.61 8.12
N ARG A 107 -15.12 12.72 8.35
CA ARG A 107 -16.09 11.73 7.90
C ARG A 107 -16.24 11.84 6.38
N LEU A 108 -16.02 10.71 5.69
CA LEU A 108 -16.21 10.61 4.25
C LEU A 108 -17.68 10.38 3.90
N ARG A 109 -18.08 10.81 2.70
CA ARG A 109 -19.38 10.41 2.14
C ARG A 109 -19.38 8.94 1.78
N ARG A 110 -18.26 8.44 1.20
CA ARG A 110 -18.09 7.03 0.85
C ARG A 110 -16.61 6.68 0.79
N LEU A 111 -16.31 5.45 1.23
CA LEU A 111 -15.00 4.83 1.06
C LEU A 111 -15.15 3.64 0.09
N TYR A 112 -14.51 3.70 -1.07
CA TYR A 112 -14.41 2.56 -1.97
C TYR A 112 -13.18 1.74 -1.61
N SER A 113 -13.41 0.49 -1.22
CA SER A 113 -12.34 -0.50 -0.95
C SER A 113 -12.24 -1.43 -2.14
N LEU A 114 -11.16 -1.35 -2.90
CA LEU A 114 -10.97 -2.05 -4.16
C LEU A 114 -9.91 -3.14 -4.01
N GLN A 115 -10.14 -4.28 -4.66
CA GLN A 115 -9.25 -5.44 -4.53
C GLN A 115 -7.93 -5.27 -5.28
N ASN A 116 -7.94 -4.56 -6.42
CA ASN A 116 -6.72 -4.40 -7.18
C ASN A 116 -6.37 -2.91 -7.41
N ARG A 117 -5.07 -2.71 -7.60
CA ARG A 117 -4.46 -1.38 -7.72
C ARG A 117 -4.87 -0.66 -8.99
N ASP A 118 -5.07 -1.37 -10.08
CA ASP A 118 -5.44 -0.75 -11.36
C ASP A 118 -6.83 -0.13 -11.28
N LEU A 119 -7.76 -0.80 -10.61
CA LEU A 119 -9.10 -0.25 -10.36
C LEU A 119 -9.02 1.01 -9.50
N LEU A 120 -8.13 1.02 -8.51
CA LEU A 120 -7.93 2.17 -7.63
C LEU A 120 -7.65 3.45 -8.41
N TYR A 121 -6.64 3.41 -9.29
CA TYR A 121 -6.26 4.59 -10.05
C TYR A 121 -7.32 5.01 -11.06
N ASN A 122 -8.01 4.05 -11.64
CA ASN A 122 -9.08 4.31 -12.62
C ASN A 122 -10.30 5.00 -12.00
N THR A 123 -10.60 4.78 -10.71
CA THR A 123 -11.72 5.47 -10.05
C THR A 123 -11.51 6.99 -10.01
N LEU A 124 -10.28 7.43 -9.76
CA LEU A 124 -9.94 8.84 -9.74
C LEU A 124 -9.93 9.42 -11.16
N LEU A 125 -9.34 8.71 -12.11
CA LEU A 125 -9.25 9.14 -13.51
C LEU A 125 -10.64 9.34 -14.12
N LYS A 126 -11.57 8.44 -13.84
CA LYS A 126 -12.93 8.47 -14.36
C LYS A 126 -13.90 9.35 -13.56
N GLY A 127 -13.44 9.91 -12.44
CA GLY A 127 -14.27 10.76 -11.59
C GLY A 127 -15.26 10.02 -10.70
N TYR A 128 -15.12 8.72 -10.51
CA TYR A 128 -15.93 7.95 -9.57
C TYR A 128 -15.54 8.20 -8.11
N ALA A 129 -14.30 8.57 -7.87
CA ALA A 129 -13.81 9.03 -6.59
C ALA A 129 -13.26 10.45 -6.71
N ASP A 130 -13.32 11.21 -5.61
CA ASP A 130 -12.75 12.56 -5.52
C ASP A 130 -11.26 12.51 -5.17
N ALA A 131 -10.83 11.46 -4.50
CA ALA A 131 -9.46 11.25 -4.08
C ALA A 131 -9.16 9.75 -3.98
N LEU A 132 -7.87 9.40 -4.00
CA LEU A 132 -7.38 8.07 -3.64
C LEU A 132 -6.27 8.19 -2.60
N ALA A 133 -6.06 7.12 -1.83
CA ALA A 133 -4.97 7.06 -0.87
C ALA A 133 -4.16 5.78 -1.06
N ALA A 134 -2.83 5.94 -1.15
CA ALA A 134 -1.88 4.86 -1.40
C ALA A 134 -0.46 5.31 -1.07
N HIS A 135 0.51 4.41 -1.24
CA HIS A 135 1.93 4.77 -1.18
C HIS A 135 2.26 5.85 -2.22
N GLU A 136 2.99 6.87 -1.80
CA GLU A 136 3.42 7.95 -2.69
C GLU A 136 4.21 7.42 -3.89
N SER A 137 5.12 6.48 -3.65
CA SER A 137 5.92 5.89 -4.72
C SER A 137 5.07 5.16 -5.77
N ALA A 138 4.02 4.47 -5.34
CA ALA A 138 3.10 3.78 -6.24
C ALA A 138 2.28 4.77 -7.08
N ILE A 139 1.80 5.85 -6.47
CA ILE A 139 1.06 6.91 -7.19
C ILE A 139 1.97 7.58 -8.22
N ARG A 140 3.19 7.93 -7.86
CA ARG A 140 4.15 8.56 -8.77
C ARG A 140 4.53 7.65 -9.93
N GLN A 141 4.69 6.35 -9.68
CA GLN A 141 4.97 5.38 -10.73
C GLN A 141 3.79 5.26 -11.71
N PHE A 142 2.56 5.23 -11.21
CA PHE A 142 1.37 5.22 -12.05
C PHE A 142 1.30 6.47 -12.93
N MET A 143 1.52 7.65 -12.36
CA MET A 143 1.53 8.90 -13.12
C MET A 143 2.55 8.87 -14.26
N LYS A 144 3.73 8.32 -14.00
CA LYS A 144 4.78 8.19 -15.00
C LYS A 144 4.42 7.19 -16.09
N ASP A 145 3.94 6.01 -15.71
CA ASP A 145 3.66 4.92 -16.65
C ASP A 145 2.50 5.23 -17.60
N TYR A 146 1.51 5.97 -17.12
CA TYR A 146 0.29 6.28 -17.89
C TYR A 146 0.21 7.74 -18.34
N SER A 147 1.24 8.53 -18.10
CA SER A 147 1.29 9.96 -18.43
C SER A 147 0.08 10.74 -17.90
N VAL A 148 -0.32 10.46 -16.68
CA VAL A 148 -1.44 11.09 -15.98
C VAL A 148 -0.89 12.00 -14.89
N GLU A 149 -1.47 13.19 -14.72
CA GLU A 149 -1.13 14.10 -13.63
C GLU A 149 -2.20 14.10 -12.57
N TYR A 150 -1.83 13.64 -11.36
CA TYR A 150 -2.57 13.85 -10.13
C TYR A 150 -1.80 14.83 -9.24
N ARG A 151 -2.52 15.49 -8.34
CA ARG A 151 -1.88 16.32 -7.33
C ARG A 151 -1.89 15.58 -6.00
N ILE A 152 -0.71 15.40 -5.41
CA ILE A 152 -0.55 14.79 -4.09
C ILE A 152 -0.70 15.89 -3.05
N LEU A 153 -1.52 15.66 -2.01
CA LEU A 153 -1.66 16.62 -0.91
C LEU A 153 -0.34 16.75 -0.15
N ASP A 154 -0.02 17.98 0.28
CA ASP A 154 1.23 18.25 1.01
C ASP A 154 1.27 17.52 2.35
N GLU A 155 0.13 17.42 3.03
CA GLU A 155 0.00 16.70 4.28
C GLU A 155 -0.07 15.20 4.02
N PRO A 156 0.89 14.40 4.52
CA PRO A 156 0.81 12.95 4.37
C PRO A 156 -0.29 12.37 5.26
N LEU A 157 -0.89 11.28 4.81
CA LEU A 157 -1.83 10.51 5.62
C LEU A 157 -1.10 9.80 6.77
N MET A 158 0.03 9.17 6.45
CA MET A 158 0.96 8.61 7.43
C MET A 158 2.31 8.30 6.77
N THR A 159 3.34 8.08 7.59
CA THR A 159 4.62 7.53 7.15
C THR A 159 4.64 6.04 7.52
N ALA A 160 4.98 5.17 6.56
CA ALA A 160 4.97 3.73 6.72
C ALA A 160 6.39 3.14 6.69
N ARG A 161 6.63 2.12 7.54
CA ARG A 161 7.82 1.27 7.48
C ARG A 161 7.49 0.06 6.61
N LEU A 162 8.25 -0.16 5.53
CA LEU A 162 8.04 -1.28 4.62
C LEU A 162 9.02 -2.40 4.95
N GLY A 163 8.51 -3.61 5.09
CA GLY A 163 9.28 -4.79 5.42
C GLY A 163 8.90 -5.99 4.56
N VAL A 164 9.65 -7.07 4.74
CA VAL A 164 9.39 -8.36 4.12
C VAL A 164 8.74 -9.26 5.16
N ALA A 165 7.53 -9.75 4.87
CA ALA A 165 6.75 -10.55 5.80
C ALA A 165 6.87 -12.04 5.47
N PHE A 166 7.21 -12.83 6.49
CA PHE A 166 7.24 -14.29 6.45
C PHE A 166 6.18 -14.82 7.40
N ALA A 167 5.82 -16.10 7.26
CA ALA A 167 4.95 -16.76 8.21
C ALA A 167 5.51 -16.63 9.63
N LYS A 168 4.65 -16.36 10.61
CA LYS A 168 5.03 -16.11 12.01
C LYS A 168 5.85 -17.24 12.62
N ASP A 169 5.54 -18.47 12.25
CA ASP A 169 6.14 -19.70 12.76
C ASP A 169 7.26 -20.28 11.87
N ARG A 170 7.71 -19.52 10.85
CA ARG A 170 8.81 -19.97 10.00
C ARG A 170 10.08 -20.15 10.80
N SER A 171 10.73 -21.30 10.69
CA SER A 171 11.86 -21.71 11.52
C SER A 171 13.22 -21.66 10.84
N ASP A 172 13.30 -21.37 9.54
CA ASP A 172 14.57 -21.23 8.83
C ASP A 172 15.18 -19.83 8.97
N ASP A 173 16.39 -19.65 8.42
CA ASP A 173 17.13 -18.38 8.53
C ASP A 173 16.71 -17.32 7.47
N LEU A 174 15.75 -17.64 6.62
CA LEU A 174 15.38 -16.76 5.50
C LEU A 174 14.92 -15.35 5.94
N PRO A 175 14.19 -15.19 7.07
CA PRO A 175 13.78 -13.86 7.55
C PRO A 175 14.92 -13.00 8.10
N GLN A 176 16.08 -13.58 8.36
CA GLN A 176 17.24 -12.88 8.91
C GLN A 176 18.07 -12.20 7.80
#